data_bbf07fc1a54ac07b6536417f1ebb95c3
#
_entry.id   bbf07fc1a54ac07b6536417f1ebb95c3
#
_cell.length_a   1.000
_cell.length_b   1.000
_cell.length_c   1.000
_cell.angle_alpha   90.00
_cell.angle_beta   90.00
_cell.angle_gamma   90.00
#
_symmetry.space_group_name_H-M   'P 1'
#
loop_
_entity.id
_entity.type
_entity.pdbx_description
1 polymer ?
#
loop_
_entity_poly.entity_id
_entity_poly.type
_entity_poly.pdbx_seq_one_letter_code
_entity_poly.pdbx_strand_id
1 'polypeptide(L)'
;MVLTPEQQYQQSWLERQDYAERMQPLIGSLYRNRGIEICVYGRPLVSASTIDIIKSHKTVTKYEGDKLRLRESYEFLEIIASLNLNPAKIDLGKLAFGYLYKDAGHGLSKTDYVKKALESVLDQEQKPEPQDVVLYGFGRIGRLLARLLIERNGPVANLRLRAIVVRGGKDGDLEKRASLLRRDSVHGPFNGSITVDNEANVIKANGTYIQVIYADSPDSINYNDYGIDNALIVDNTGIWKDEAGLGLHLKSKGAAKVLLTAPAGGDIKNIVYGVNHNDVEPTDNIVCAASCTTNAITPVLKAINDEFGINNGHVETVHSYTNDQNLIDNFHKAERRGRAAALNMVLTSTGAAKAVAKALPELKGKLTGNAIRVPTPNVSMAIMNLNLEKNTNATELNDFLLDVALHSDLRDQVDFTSSTEIVSTDLVGNRYAGVVDSRATIVEDNRAVLYVWYDNEFGYSCQVVRVMQQMAGIEFPSLPFAE
;
A
#
# COMPACT_ATOMS: atom_id res chain seq x y z
N MET A 1 14.86 -35.89 -32.90
CA MET A 1 13.43 -35.67 -33.19
C MET A 1 13.09 -34.23 -32.93
N VAL A 2 12.45 -33.57 -33.90
CA VAL A 2 11.94 -32.22 -33.69
C VAL A 2 10.65 -32.35 -32.86
N LEU A 3 10.58 -31.64 -31.76
CA LEU A 3 9.41 -31.67 -30.88
C LEU A 3 8.19 -31.03 -31.57
N THR A 4 7.02 -31.59 -31.34
CA THR A 4 5.75 -30.97 -31.76
C THR A 4 5.54 -29.65 -31.05
N PRO A 5 4.71 -28.71 -31.57
CA PRO A 5 4.35 -27.47 -30.88
C PRO A 5 3.80 -27.72 -29.48
N GLU A 6 2.98 -28.74 -29.28
CA GLU A 6 2.46 -29.13 -27.96
C GLU A 6 3.56 -29.54 -26.99
N GLN A 7 4.50 -30.42 -27.46
CA GLN A 7 5.65 -30.86 -26.66
C GLN A 7 6.58 -29.69 -26.31
N GLN A 8 6.81 -28.76 -27.23
CA GLN A 8 7.60 -27.53 -26.98
C GLN A 8 6.92 -26.65 -25.92
N TYR A 9 5.60 -26.48 -26.00
CA TYR A 9 4.84 -25.70 -25.02
C TYR A 9 4.89 -26.34 -23.62
N GLN A 10 4.67 -27.67 -23.55
CA GLN A 10 4.74 -28.43 -22.31
C GLN A 10 6.13 -28.37 -21.67
N GLN A 11 7.18 -28.53 -22.46
CA GLN A 11 8.57 -28.43 -21.99
C GLN A 11 8.86 -27.01 -21.45
N SER A 12 8.46 -25.98 -22.17
CA SER A 12 8.59 -24.59 -21.73
C SER A 12 7.77 -24.30 -20.46
N TRP A 13 6.63 -24.94 -20.28
CA TRP A 13 5.84 -24.83 -19.05
C TRP A 13 6.55 -25.46 -17.85
N LEU A 14 7.06 -26.68 -18.00
CA LEU A 14 7.81 -27.39 -16.97
C LEU A 14 9.08 -26.64 -16.56
N GLU A 15 9.83 -26.08 -17.52
CA GLU A 15 10.99 -25.22 -17.23
C GLU A 15 10.60 -24.02 -16.36
N ARG A 16 9.49 -23.35 -16.68
CA ARG A 16 9.00 -22.21 -15.88
C ARG A 16 8.59 -22.61 -14.47
N GLN A 17 7.95 -23.77 -14.32
CA GLN A 17 7.59 -24.28 -13.00
C GLN A 17 8.86 -24.59 -12.18
N ASP A 18 9.83 -25.28 -12.75
CA ASP A 18 11.08 -25.65 -12.08
C ASP A 18 11.83 -24.40 -11.55
N TYR A 19 12.00 -23.36 -12.38
CA TYR A 19 12.65 -22.13 -11.93
C TYR A 19 11.83 -21.39 -10.89
N ALA A 20 10.51 -21.30 -11.03
CA ALA A 20 9.66 -20.66 -10.03
C ALA A 20 9.71 -21.38 -8.67
N GLU A 21 9.75 -22.71 -8.66
CA GLU A 21 9.90 -23.53 -7.46
C GLU A 21 11.27 -23.33 -6.80
N ARG A 22 12.34 -23.22 -7.59
CA ARG A 22 13.70 -22.91 -7.08
C ARG A 22 13.81 -21.49 -6.50
N MET A 23 13.06 -20.54 -7.04
CA MET A 23 13.04 -19.17 -6.51
C MET A 23 12.43 -19.08 -5.11
N GLN A 24 11.39 -19.87 -4.81
CA GLN A 24 10.65 -19.77 -3.56
C GLN A 24 11.51 -19.87 -2.29
N PRO A 25 12.40 -20.85 -2.11
CA PRO A 25 13.25 -20.93 -0.92
C PRO A 25 14.23 -19.77 -0.79
N LEU A 26 14.77 -19.24 -1.89
CA LEU A 26 15.66 -18.08 -1.88
C LEU A 26 14.90 -16.81 -1.46
N ILE A 27 13.74 -16.56 -2.06
CA ILE A 27 12.86 -15.43 -1.71
C ILE A 27 12.46 -15.51 -0.24
N GLY A 28 12.02 -16.68 0.22
CA GLY A 28 11.64 -16.90 1.60
C GLY A 28 12.78 -16.69 2.60
N SER A 29 13.99 -17.13 2.25
CA SER A 29 15.19 -16.95 3.07
C SER A 29 15.61 -15.48 3.16
N LEU A 30 15.66 -14.78 2.02
CA LEU A 30 15.97 -13.34 1.95
C LEU A 30 15.00 -12.53 2.81
N TYR A 31 13.71 -12.82 2.69
CA TYR A 31 12.69 -12.13 3.45
C TYR A 31 12.81 -12.37 4.97
N ARG A 32 12.81 -13.64 5.40
CA ARG A 32 12.82 -13.99 6.84
C ARG A 32 14.11 -13.58 7.54
N ASN A 33 15.26 -13.76 6.88
CA ASN A 33 16.55 -13.62 7.56
C ASN A 33 17.15 -12.22 7.41
N ARG A 34 16.76 -11.48 6.36
CA ARG A 34 17.38 -10.20 6.00
C ARG A 34 16.37 -9.07 5.78
N GLY A 35 15.06 -9.34 5.80
CA GLY A 35 14.01 -8.34 5.51
C GLY A 35 13.99 -7.85 4.07
N ILE A 36 14.50 -8.66 3.13
CA ILE A 36 14.52 -8.30 1.71
C ILE A 36 13.19 -8.71 1.05
N GLU A 37 12.43 -7.75 0.57
CA GLU A 37 11.23 -8.00 -0.24
C GLU A 37 11.60 -8.07 -1.72
N ILE A 38 11.54 -9.26 -2.31
CA ILE A 38 11.73 -9.42 -3.76
C ILE A 38 10.41 -9.19 -4.49
N CYS A 39 10.46 -8.38 -5.56
CA CYS A 39 9.34 -8.18 -6.47
C CYS A 39 9.78 -8.24 -7.94
N VAL A 40 8.80 -8.28 -8.85
CA VAL A 40 8.98 -8.16 -10.30
C VAL A 40 8.02 -7.09 -10.79
N TYR A 41 8.55 -5.96 -11.26
CA TYR A 41 7.78 -4.78 -11.66
C TYR A 41 6.73 -4.41 -10.60
N GLY A 42 7.21 -4.23 -9.35
CA GLY A 42 6.41 -3.86 -8.20
C GLY A 42 5.53 -4.97 -7.62
N ARG A 43 5.36 -6.12 -8.30
CA ARG A 43 4.56 -7.26 -7.83
C ARG A 43 5.35 -8.10 -6.83
N PRO A 44 4.96 -8.18 -5.56
CA PRO A 44 5.71 -8.89 -4.53
C PRO A 44 5.72 -10.40 -4.81
N LEU A 45 6.88 -11.03 -4.56
CA LEU A 45 7.04 -12.48 -4.67
C LEU A 45 7.11 -13.19 -3.31
N VAL A 46 7.08 -12.46 -2.22
CA VAL A 46 7.04 -13.03 -0.86
C VAL A 46 5.75 -13.81 -0.68
N SER A 47 5.86 -15.08 -0.27
CA SER A 47 4.73 -16.01 -0.13
C SER A 47 3.93 -16.26 -1.41
N ALA A 48 4.47 -15.90 -2.59
CA ALA A 48 3.83 -16.15 -3.87
C ALA A 48 3.87 -17.66 -4.21
N SER A 49 2.79 -18.14 -4.83
CA SER A 49 2.78 -19.49 -5.41
C SER A 49 3.65 -19.55 -6.67
N THR A 50 4.03 -20.77 -7.09
CA THR A 50 4.72 -21.02 -8.37
C THR A 50 4.00 -20.32 -9.53
N ILE A 51 2.68 -20.37 -9.55
CA ILE A 51 1.86 -19.73 -10.60
C ILE A 51 1.93 -18.21 -10.54
N ASP A 52 1.93 -17.63 -9.33
CA ASP A 52 2.01 -16.16 -9.18
C ASP A 52 3.38 -15.63 -9.60
N ILE A 53 4.46 -16.37 -9.32
CA ILE A 53 5.81 -16.05 -9.81
C ILE A 53 5.84 -16.05 -11.33
N ILE A 54 5.26 -17.09 -11.99
CA ILE A 54 5.17 -17.16 -13.45
C ILE A 54 4.34 -15.99 -14.01
N LYS A 55 3.19 -15.65 -13.37
CA LYS A 55 2.35 -14.53 -13.79
C LYS A 55 3.06 -13.18 -13.68
N SER A 56 3.82 -12.97 -12.61
CA SER A 56 4.57 -11.73 -12.39
C SER A 56 5.58 -11.49 -13.52
N HIS A 57 6.28 -12.52 -13.97
CA HIS A 57 7.20 -12.43 -15.11
C HIS A 57 6.50 -12.17 -16.46
N LYS A 58 5.27 -12.66 -16.65
CA LYS A 58 4.48 -12.33 -17.85
C LYS A 58 4.11 -10.84 -17.92
N THR A 59 4.01 -10.18 -16.78
CA THR A 59 3.67 -8.76 -16.73
C THR A 59 4.77 -7.88 -17.33
N VAL A 60 6.04 -8.31 -17.26
CA VAL A 60 7.17 -7.59 -17.86
C VAL A 60 6.92 -7.31 -19.35
N THR A 61 6.42 -8.29 -20.10
CA THR A 61 6.11 -8.12 -21.53
C THR A 61 5.07 -7.01 -21.80
N LYS A 62 4.17 -6.74 -20.85
CA LYS A 62 3.17 -5.67 -21.03
C LYS A 62 3.78 -4.28 -20.93
N TYR A 63 4.84 -4.12 -20.15
CA TYR A 63 5.49 -2.85 -19.92
C TYR A 63 6.67 -2.61 -20.87
N GLU A 64 7.43 -3.66 -21.15
CA GLU A 64 8.70 -3.55 -21.88
C GLU A 64 8.62 -4.05 -23.34
N GLY A 65 7.51 -4.71 -23.73
CA GLY A 65 7.39 -5.32 -25.06
C GLY A 65 8.08 -6.68 -25.19
N ASP A 66 9.15 -6.92 -24.43
CA ASP A 66 9.96 -8.13 -24.46
C ASP A 66 9.73 -9.03 -23.25
N LYS A 67 10.10 -10.31 -23.39
CA LYS A 67 9.93 -11.31 -22.32
C LYS A 67 11.17 -11.40 -21.46
N LEU A 68 10.99 -11.26 -20.14
CA LEU A 68 11.98 -11.72 -19.17
C LEU A 68 11.69 -13.18 -18.79
N ARG A 69 12.66 -14.08 -19.01
CA ARG A 69 12.53 -15.49 -18.69
C ARG A 69 12.87 -15.75 -17.22
N LEU A 70 12.17 -16.70 -16.59
CA LEU A 70 12.41 -17.02 -15.17
C LEU A 70 13.85 -17.45 -14.91
N ARG A 71 14.48 -18.23 -15.81
CA ARG A 71 15.88 -18.62 -15.68
C ARG A 71 16.83 -17.43 -15.64
N GLU A 72 16.53 -16.38 -16.41
CA GLU A 72 17.31 -15.16 -16.45
C GLU A 72 17.22 -14.41 -15.12
N SER A 73 16.01 -14.25 -14.57
CA SER A 73 15.80 -13.66 -13.25
C SER A 73 16.39 -14.50 -12.12
N TYR A 74 16.35 -15.83 -12.25
CA TYR A 74 16.88 -16.74 -11.25
C TYR A 74 18.38 -16.53 -11.01
N GLU A 75 19.17 -16.33 -12.07
CA GLU A 75 20.61 -16.03 -11.95
C GLU A 75 20.87 -14.75 -11.14
N PHE A 76 20.05 -13.70 -11.32
CA PHE A 76 20.16 -12.48 -10.53
C PHE A 76 19.72 -12.70 -9.08
N LEU A 77 18.69 -13.51 -8.85
CA LEU A 77 18.23 -13.85 -7.51
C LEU A 77 19.29 -14.63 -6.73
N GLU A 78 20.04 -15.55 -7.36
CA GLU A 78 21.17 -16.25 -6.72
C GLU A 78 22.28 -15.26 -6.31
N ILE A 79 22.60 -14.29 -7.16
CA ILE A 79 23.58 -13.25 -6.84
C ILE A 79 23.08 -12.44 -5.64
N ILE A 80 21.83 -11.94 -5.67
CA ILE A 80 21.23 -11.18 -4.55
C ILE A 80 21.28 -12.00 -3.25
N ALA A 81 20.96 -13.30 -3.32
CA ALA A 81 20.98 -14.18 -2.15
C ALA A 81 22.38 -14.40 -1.59
N SER A 82 23.41 -14.27 -2.39
CA SER A 82 24.82 -14.40 -1.97
C SER A 82 25.38 -13.17 -1.27
N LEU A 83 24.75 -11.99 -1.46
CA LEU A 83 25.23 -10.72 -0.89
C LEU A 83 24.73 -10.52 0.54
N ASN A 84 25.50 -9.78 1.33
CA ASN A 84 25.06 -9.33 2.67
C ASN A 84 24.34 -7.99 2.53
N LEU A 85 22.99 -8.02 2.62
CA LEU A 85 22.14 -6.87 2.35
C LEU A 85 21.30 -6.51 3.57
N ASN A 86 21.09 -5.22 3.77
CA ASN A 86 20.13 -4.68 4.73
C ASN A 86 18.69 -4.72 4.18
N PRO A 87 17.67 -4.57 5.05
CA PRO A 87 16.27 -4.58 4.66
C PRO A 87 15.98 -3.60 3.53
N ALA A 88 15.37 -4.11 2.44
CA ALA A 88 15.02 -3.32 1.26
C ALA A 88 13.95 -4.03 0.44
N LYS A 89 13.31 -3.31 -0.47
CA LYS A 89 12.51 -3.86 -1.56
C LYS A 89 13.38 -3.90 -2.82
N ILE A 90 13.56 -5.08 -3.40
CA ILE A 90 14.40 -5.26 -4.60
C ILE A 90 13.54 -5.73 -5.75
N ASP A 91 13.49 -4.94 -6.83
CA ASP A 91 12.82 -5.34 -8.06
C ASP A 91 13.75 -6.15 -8.95
N LEU A 92 13.67 -7.47 -8.75
CA LEU A 92 14.42 -8.47 -9.51
C LEU A 92 14.15 -8.36 -11.02
N GLY A 93 12.90 -8.06 -11.39
CA GLY A 93 12.52 -7.93 -12.80
C GLY A 93 13.23 -6.77 -13.48
N LYS A 94 13.25 -5.59 -12.84
CA LYS A 94 13.94 -4.41 -13.38
C LYS A 94 15.44 -4.60 -13.45
N LEU A 95 16.07 -5.17 -12.41
CA LEU A 95 17.49 -5.48 -12.41
C LEU A 95 17.87 -6.42 -13.55
N ALA A 96 17.16 -7.54 -13.68
CA ALA A 96 17.46 -8.53 -14.70
C ALA A 96 17.19 -7.99 -16.12
N PHE A 97 16.06 -7.32 -16.32
CA PHE A 97 15.68 -6.77 -17.62
C PHE A 97 16.63 -5.63 -18.06
N GLY A 98 16.93 -4.71 -17.14
CA GLY A 98 17.86 -3.60 -17.40
C GLY A 98 19.22 -4.10 -17.87
N TYR A 99 19.79 -5.10 -17.19
CA TYR A 99 21.07 -5.68 -17.60
C TYR A 99 21.02 -6.39 -18.95
N LEU A 100 19.99 -7.23 -19.16
CA LEU A 100 19.93 -8.14 -20.32
C LEU A 100 19.46 -7.46 -21.61
N TYR A 101 18.62 -6.45 -21.51
CA TYR A 101 17.91 -5.90 -22.67
C TYR A 101 18.09 -4.37 -22.85
N LYS A 102 18.53 -3.64 -21.81
CA LYS A 102 18.75 -2.18 -21.87
C LYS A 102 20.22 -1.76 -21.72
N ASP A 103 21.15 -2.73 -21.71
CA ASP A 103 22.59 -2.50 -21.49
C ASP A 103 22.94 -1.67 -20.23
N ALA A 104 22.06 -1.71 -19.21
CA ALA A 104 22.28 -0.98 -17.96
C ALA A 104 23.57 -1.40 -17.21
N GLY A 105 24.14 -2.55 -17.59
CA GLY A 105 25.40 -3.04 -17.05
C GLY A 105 26.64 -2.30 -17.54
N HIS A 106 26.57 -1.60 -18.68
CA HIS A 106 27.71 -0.88 -19.27
C HIS A 106 29.03 -1.67 -19.28
N GLY A 107 28.96 -2.96 -19.63
CA GLY A 107 30.11 -3.86 -19.68
C GLY A 107 30.54 -4.48 -18.34
N LEU A 108 29.83 -4.23 -17.24
CA LEU A 108 30.06 -4.91 -15.96
C LEU A 108 29.63 -6.38 -16.01
N SER A 109 30.23 -7.20 -15.15
CA SER A 109 29.70 -8.55 -14.90
C SER A 109 28.33 -8.44 -14.21
N LYS A 110 27.47 -9.49 -14.32
CA LYS A 110 26.17 -9.55 -13.62
C LYS A 110 26.33 -9.26 -12.13
N THR A 111 27.35 -9.84 -11.50
CA THR A 111 27.64 -9.68 -10.06
C THR A 111 28.02 -8.24 -9.71
N ASP A 112 28.90 -7.62 -10.49
CA ASP A 112 29.32 -6.24 -10.22
C ASP A 112 28.20 -5.24 -10.49
N TYR A 113 27.37 -5.49 -11.52
CA TYR A 113 26.17 -4.69 -11.78
C TYR A 113 25.18 -4.77 -10.62
N VAL A 114 24.87 -5.97 -10.12
CA VAL A 114 23.96 -6.14 -8.98
C VAL A 114 24.53 -5.48 -7.73
N LYS A 115 25.83 -5.64 -7.44
CA LYS A 115 26.46 -4.95 -6.31
C LYS A 115 26.35 -3.44 -6.42
N LYS A 116 26.61 -2.87 -7.59
CA LYS A 116 26.48 -1.44 -7.85
C LYS A 116 25.05 -0.95 -7.65
N ALA A 117 24.06 -1.67 -8.21
CA ALA A 117 22.64 -1.31 -8.10
C ALA A 117 22.10 -1.41 -6.65
N LEU A 118 22.75 -2.20 -5.80
CA LEU A 118 22.36 -2.43 -4.39
C LEU A 118 23.35 -1.83 -3.39
N GLU A 119 24.27 -0.95 -3.84
CA GLU A 119 25.34 -0.38 -3.02
C GLU A 119 24.81 0.29 -1.74
N SER A 120 23.68 0.99 -1.83
CA SER A 120 23.08 1.71 -0.70
C SER A 120 22.62 0.81 0.45
N VAL A 121 22.46 -0.48 0.22
CA VAL A 121 22.03 -1.48 1.23
C VAL A 121 23.04 -2.61 1.40
N LEU A 122 24.21 -2.52 0.76
CA LEU A 122 25.24 -3.52 0.85
C LEU A 122 26.10 -3.29 2.10
N ASP A 123 26.33 -4.36 2.87
CA ASP A 123 27.29 -4.41 4.01
C ASP A 123 27.16 -3.30 5.08
N GLN A 124 25.97 -2.72 5.27
CA GLN A 124 25.73 -1.75 6.33
C GLN A 124 25.51 -2.46 7.67
N GLU A 125 26.13 -1.95 8.74
CA GLU A 125 26.04 -2.54 10.08
C GLU A 125 24.78 -2.14 10.88
N GLN A 126 24.05 -1.11 10.46
CA GLN A 126 22.92 -0.60 11.22
C GLN A 126 21.65 -1.42 11.01
N LYS A 127 21.23 -2.14 12.05
CA LYS A 127 19.87 -2.68 12.13
C LYS A 127 19.01 -1.66 12.88
N PRO A 128 17.97 -1.10 12.26
CA PRO A 128 17.05 -0.23 12.97
C PRO A 128 16.38 -1.00 14.11
N GLU A 129 16.24 -0.35 15.27
CA GLU A 129 15.46 -0.90 16.38
C GLU A 129 13.99 -1.03 15.95
N PRO A 130 13.36 -2.18 16.22
CA PRO A 130 11.97 -2.39 15.84
C PRO A 130 11.02 -1.44 16.58
N GLN A 131 10.12 -0.78 15.87
CA GLN A 131 9.08 0.05 16.43
C GLN A 131 7.88 -0.79 16.86
N ASP A 132 7.49 -0.71 18.13
CA ASP A 132 6.26 -1.32 18.62
C ASP A 132 5.05 -0.57 18.08
N VAL A 133 4.07 -1.30 17.55
CA VAL A 133 2.83 -0.77 16.99
C VAL A 133 1.64 -1.30 17.78
N VAL A 134 0.74 -0.39 18.14
CA VAL A 134 -0.55 -0.70 18.76
C VAL A 134 -1.68 -0.22 17.84
N LEU A 135 -2.58 -1.11 17.47
CA LEU A 135 -3.76 -0.76 16.68
C LEU A 135 -4.92 -0.43 17.63
N TYR A 136 -5.27 0.84 17.73
CA TYR A 136 -6.41 1.30 18.51
C TYR A 136 -7.66 1.32 17.63
N GLY A 137 -8.58 0.35 17.88
CA GLY A 137 -9.70 0.03 17.02
C GLY A 137 -9.40 -1.11 16.04
N PHE A 138 -10.31 -2.08 15.96
CA PHE A 138 -10.17 -3.30 15.16
C PHE A 138 -11.33 -3.49 14.18
N GLY A 139 -11.68 -2.38 13.49
CA GLY A 139 -12.63 -2.33 12.38
C GLY A 139 -12.02 -2.84 11.07
N ARG A 140 -12.57 -2.43 9.92
CA ARG A 140 -12.07 -2.82 8.58
C ARG A 140 -10.58 -2.50 8.43
N ILE A 141 -10.21 -1.23 8.57
CA ILE A 141 -8.83 -0.77 8.40
C ILE A 141 -7.90 -1.40 9.43
N GLY A 142 -8.27 -1.41 10.73
CA GLY A 142 -7.44 -2.04 11.77
C GLY A 142 -7.13 -3.51 11.49
N ARG A 143 -8.08 -4.29 10.95
CA ARG A 143 -7.82 -5.69 10.57
C ARG A 143 -6.93 -5.84 9.34
N LEU A 144 -7.05 -4.96 8.35
CA LEU A 144 -6.17 -4.97 7.18
C LEU A 144 -4.74 -4.56 7.56
N LEU A 145 -4.59 -3.55 8.42
CA LEU A 145 -3.30 -3.20 8.98
C LEU A 145 -2.68 -4.34 9.79
N ALA A 146 -3.49 -5.03 10.61
CA ALA A 146 -3.01 -6.23 11.32
C ALA A 146 -2.50 -7.29 10.34
N ARG A 147 -3.24 -7.60 9.26
CA ARG A 147 -2.79 -8.55 8.22
C ARG A 147 -1.47 -8.12 7.58
N LEU A 148 -1.31 -6.84 7.25
CA LEU A 148 -0.08 -6.30 6.65
C LEU A 148 1.11 -6.35 7.61
N LEU A 149 0.91 -6.05 8.89
CA LEU A 149 1.96 -6.12 9.91
C LEU A 149 2.35 -7.57 10.23
N ILE A 150 1.38 -8.49 10.26
CA ILE A 150 1.64 -9.93 10.46
C ILE A 150 2.39 -10.52 9.26
N GLU A 151 2.03 -10.12 8.04
CA GLU A 151 2.73 -10.53 6.81
C GLU A 151 4.21 -10.16 6.87
N ARG A 152 4.55 -9.02 7.47
CA ARG A 152 5.91 -8.49 7.61
C ARG A 152 6.62 -8.88 8.91
N ASN A 153 6.00 -9.75 9.71
CA ASN A 153 6.61 -10.20 10.96
C ASN A 153 7.79 -11.15 10.71
N GLY A 154 8.88 -10.97 11.46
CA GLY A 154 10.08 -11.80 11.38
C GLY A 154 11.21 -11.26 12.25
N PRO A 155 12.38 -11.93 12.27
CA PRO A 155 13.52 -11.53 13.11
C PRO A 155 14.08 -10.13 12.79
N VAL A 156 13.77 -9.62 11.60
CA VAL A 156 14.20 -8.31 11.10
C VAL A 156 13.02 -7.38 10.85
N ALA A 157 11.86 -7.68 11.44
CA ALA A 157 10.68 -6.83 11.31
C ALA A 157 10.95 -5.48 11.97
N ASN A 158 10.79 -4.41 11.19
CA ASN A 158 11.00 -3.04 11.65
C ASN A 158 9.78 -2.48 12.39
N LEU A 159 8.55 -2.95 12.05
CA LEU A 159 7.30 -2.64 12.73
C LEU A 159 6.76 -3.92 13.38
N ARG A 160 6.56 -3.91 14.68
CA ARG A 160 6.05 -5.07 15.43
C ARG A 160 4.64 -4.80 15.94
N LEU A 161 3.65 -5.53 15.45
CA LEU A 161 2.31 -5.50 16.02
C LEU A 161 2.32 -6.17 17.40
N ARG A 162 2.17 -5.37 18.46
CA ARG A 162 2.21 -5.82 19.85
C ARG A 162 0.82 -5.96 20.47
N ALA A 163 -0.07 -5.01 20.16
CA ALA A 163 -1.40 -5.03 20.75
C ALA A 163 -2.48 -4.48 19.82
N ILE A 164 -3.69 -4.89 20.13
CA ILE A 164 -4.93 -4.34 19.58
C ILE A 164 -5.76 -3.86 20.76
N VAL A 165 -6.20 -2.60 20.71
CA VAL A 165 -7.07 -2.03 21.72
C VAL A 165 -8.51 -1.96 21.20
N VAL A 166 -9.45 -2.45 21.99
CA VAL A 166 -10.87 -2.48 21.67
C VAL A 166 -11.71 -2.19 22.89
N ARG A 167 -12.95 -1.76 22.70
CA ARG A 167 -13.88 -1.61 23.83
C ARG A 167 -14.19 -2.97 24.43
N GLY A 168 -14.46 -2.96 25.75
CA GLY A 168 -14.72 -4.12 26.57
C GLY A 168 -15.69 -5.10 25.94
N GLY A 169 -15.32 -6.39 26.01
CA GLY A 169 -15.98 -7.49 25.38
C GLY A 169 -16.93 -8.25 26.31
N LYS A 170 -17.86 -8.97 25.68
CA LYS A 170 -18.66 -10.01 26.28
C LYS A 170 -17.94 -11.34 26.15
N ASP A 171 -18.43 -12.38 26.79
CA ASP A 171 -17.92 -13.75 26.62
C ASP A 171 -17.84 -14.12 25.13
N GLY A 172 -16.73 -14.69 24.72
CA GLY A 172 -16.44 -15.05 23.33
C GLY A 172 -16.07 -13.89 22.41
N ASP A 173 -15.76 -12.69 22.94
CA ASP A 173 -15.37 -11.54 22.14
C ASP A 173 -14.02 -11.77 21.43
N LEU A 174 -13.05 -12.37 22.12
CA LEU A 174 -11.73 -12.65 21.57
C LEU A 174 -11.81 -13.59 20.35
N GLU A 175 -12.59 -14.66 20.44
CA GLU A 175 -12.82 -15.60 19.33
C GLU A 175 -13.50 -14.93 18.13
N LYS A 176 -14.48 -14.03 18.39
CA LYS A 176 -15.13 -13.26 17.33
C LYS A 176 -14.15 -12.33 16.62
N ARG A 177 -13.26 -11.66 17.36
CA ARG A 177 -12.22 -10.81 16.78
C ARG A 177 -11.23 -11.61 15.96
N ALA A 178 -10.78 -12.74 16.47
CA ALA A 178 -9.94 -13.68 15.73
C ALA A 178 -10.66 -14.23 14.48
N SER A 179 -11.97 -14.52 14.57
CA SER A 179 -12.77 -14.93 13.42
C SER A 179 -12.89 -13.84 12.35
N LEU A 180 -13.07 -12.58 12.75
CA LEU A 180 -13.09 -11.44 11.83
C LEU A 180 -11.73 -11.16 11.17
N LEU A 181 -10.61 -11.46 11.85
CA LEU A 181 -9.28 -11.39 11.23
C LEU A 181 -9.08 -12.54 10.24
N ARG A 182 -9.60 -13.73 10.56
CA ARG A 182 -9.47 -14.95 9.75
C ARG A 182 -10.31 -14.90 8.47
N ARG A 183 -11.47 -14.25 8.51
CA ARG A 183 -12.44 -14.24 7.41
C ARG A 183 -12.77 -12.81 7.01
N ASP A 184 -12.65 -12.52 5.73
CA ASP A 184 -13.07 -11.25 5.16
C ASP A 184 -13.78 -11.50 3.83
N SER A 185 -14.99 -10.99 3.69
CA SER A 185 -15.82 -11.22 2.50
C SER A 185 -15.31 -10.46 1.27
N VAL A 186 -14.51 -9.42 1.46
CA VAL A 186 -13.97 -8.59 0.38
C VAL A 186 -12.55 -9.05 0.01
N HIS A 187 -11.66 -9.15 1.02
CA HIS A 187 -10.24 -9.46 0.80
C HIS A 187 -9.90 -10.95 1.01
N GLY A 188 -10.91 -11.79 1.16
CA GLY A 188 -10.71 -13.23 1.31
C GLY A 188 -10.15 -13.68 2.66
N PRO A 189 -9.86 -14.97 2.80
CA PRO A 189 -9.37 -15.54 4.05
C PRO A 189 -7.97 -15.01 4.39
N PHE A 190 -7.64 -15.03 5.70
CA PHE A 190 -6.28 -14.77 6.16
C PHE A 190 -5.33 -15.86 5.67
N ASN A 191 -4.18 -15.45 5.12
CA ASN A 191 -3.17 -16.38 4.64
C ASN A 191 -2.30 -16.86 5.81
N GLY A 192 -2.76 -17.90 6.52
CA GLY A 192 -2.03 -18.47 7.64
C GLY A 192 -2.91 -19.05 8.74
N SER A 193 -2.30 -19.23 9.91
CA SER A 193 -2.96 -19.79 11.11
C SER A 193 -3.26 -18.70 12.13
N ILE A 194 -4.43 -18.78 12.75
CA ILE A 194 -4.83 -17.89 13.86
C ILE A 194 -5.39 -18.79 14.98
N THR A 195 -4.82 -18.62 16.18
CA THR A 195 -5.32 -19.23 17.41
C THR A 195 -5.51 -18.14 18.48
N VAL A 196 -6.30 -18.44 19.50
CA VAL A 196 -6.55 -17.54 20.63
C VAL A 196 -6.09 -18.18 21.93
N ASP A 197 -5.73 -17.34 22.87
CA ASP A 197 -5.40 -17.68 24.24
C ASP A 197 -6.26 -16.81 25.14
N ASN A 198 -7.33 -17.40 25.68
CA ASN A 198 -8.34 -16.67 26.45
C ASN A 198 -7.84 -16.26 27.84
N GLU A 199 -6.92 -17.03 28.42
CA GLU A 199 -6.37 -16.71 29.72
C GLU A 199 -5.48 -15.47 29.65
N ALA A 200 -4.66 -15.39 28.60
CA ALA A 200 -3.75 -14.26 28.36
C ALA A 200 -4.40 -13.11 27.56
N ASN A 201 -5.62 -13.25 27.06
CA ASN A 201 -6.25 -12.33 26.11
C ASN A 201 -5.40 -12.05 24.86
N VAL A 202 -4.96 -13.10 24.18
CA VAL A 202 -4.01 -13.01 23.07
C VAL A 202 -4.52 -13.66 21.80
N ILE A 203 -4.27 -13.02 20.67
CA ILE A 203 -4.37 -13.61 19.34
C ILE A 203 -2.97 -13.98 18.85
N LYS A 204 -2.75 -15.25 18.50
CA LYS A 204 -1.49 -15.73 17.90
C LYS A 204 -1.70 -15.96 16.42
N ALA A 205 -0.97 -15.25 15.56
CA ALA A 205 -1.14 -15.30 14.10
C ALA A 205 0.22 -15.33 13.40
N ASN A 206 0.52 -16.41 12.66
CA ASN A 206 1.77 -16.57 11.89
C ASN A 206 3.05 -16.19 12.69
N GLY A 207 3.15 -16.61 13.97
CA GLY A 207 4.29 -16.26 14.82
C GLY A 207 4.21 -14.89 15.49
N THR A 208 3.20 -14.08 15.21
CA THR A 208 2.95 -12.81 15.90
C THR A 208 2.09 -13.06 17.14
N TYR A 209 2.54 -12.54 18.28
CA TYR A 209 1.85 -12.57 19.56
C TYR A 209 1.18 -11.22 19.82
N ILE A 210 -0.14 -11.16 19.71
CA ILE A 210 -0.89 -9.91 19.72
C ILE A 210 -1.75 -9.84 20.98
N GLN A 211 -1.38 -8.95 21.90
CA GLN A 211 -2.18 -8.67 23.10
C GLN A 211 -3.49 -7.98 22.71
N VAL A 212 -4.61 -8.46 23.20
CA VAL A 212 -5.89 -7.74 23.09
C VAL A 212 -6.17 -7.02 24.40
N ILE A 213 -6.22 -5.70 24.32
CA ILE A 213 -6.43 -4.83 25.48
C ILE A 213 -7.84 -4.26 25.38
N TYR A 214 -8.60 -4.37 26.47
CA TYR A 214 -9.94 -3.82 26.57
C TYR A 214 -9.88 -2.48 27.29
N ALA A 215 -10.30 -1.40 26.62
CA ALA A 215 -10.30 -0.06 27.18
C ALA A 215 -11.43 0.80 26.59
N ASP A 216 -11.98 1.67 27.39
CA ASP A 216 -13.06 2.60 27.00
C ASP A 216 -12.52 3.96 26.56
N SER A 217 -11.32 4.35 27.02
CA SER A 217 -10.68 5.62 26.71
C SER A 217 -9.19 5.43 26.38
N PRO A 218 -8.62 6.23 25.46
CA PRO A 218 -7.21 6.16 25.09
C PRO A 218 -6.23 6.42 26.24
N ASP A 219 -6.59 7.26 27.19
CA ASP A 219 -5.75 7.67 28.34
C ASP A 219 -5.82 6.73 29.54
N SER A 220 -6.60 5.66 29.47
CA SER A 220 -6.79 4.69 30.56
C SER A 220 -5.81 3.50 30.55
N ILE A 221 -4.88 3.45 29.60
CA ILE A 221 -4.03 2.28 29.37
C ILE A 221 -2.61 2.55 29.89
N ASN A 222 -2.02 1.57 30.57
CA ASN A 222 -0.59 1.52 30.81
C ASN A 222 0.02 0.43 29.91
N TYR A 223 0.59 0.80 28.77
CA TYR A 223 1.18 -0.13 27.81
C TYR A 223 2.41 -0.85 28.38
N ASN A 224 3.09 -0.24 29.36
CA ASN A 224 4.26 -0.85 30.00
C ASN A 224 3.88 -2.12 30.80
N ASP A 225 2.63 -2.25 31.25
CA ASP A 225 2.14 -3.47 31.91
C ASP A 225 2.14 -4.69 30.97
N TYR A 226 2.17 -4.43 29.65
CA TYR A 226 2.24 -5.44 28.59
C TYR A 226 3.64 -5.53 27.97
N GLY A 227 4.66 -4.89 28.58
CA GLY A 227 6.00 -4.83 28.03
C GLY A 227 6.10 -4.08 26.69
N ILE A 228 5.23 -3.09 26.49
CA ILE A 228 5.19 -2.21 25.31
C ILE A 228 5.63 -0.82 25.73
N ASP A 229 6.71 -0.34 25.14
CA ASP A 229 7.27 0.99 25.41
C ASP A 229 7.61 1.68 24.09
N ASN A 230 7.62 3.02 24.10
CA ASN A 230 7.86 3.85 22.92
C ASN A 230 6.97 3.47 21.71
N ALA A 231 5.69 3.14 21.97
CA ALA A 231 4.80 2.61 20.95
C ALA A 231 4.26 3.69 20.00
N LEU A 232 4.13 3.33 18.72
CA LEU A 232 3.33 4.04 17.74
C LEU A 232 1.88 3.54 17.84
N ILE A 233 0.99 4.41 18.30
CA ILE A 233 -0.45 4.12 18.40
C ILE A 233 -1.12 4.50 17.08
N VAL A 234 -1.80 3.55 16.46
CA VAL A 234 -2.52 3.77 15.19
C VAL A 234 -4.01 3.79 15.47
N ASP A 235 -4.61 4.98 15.44
CA ASP A 235 -6.05 5.16 15.69
C ASP A 235 -6.86 4.86 14.42
N ASN A 236 -7.61 3.77 14.48
CA ASN A 236 -8.49 3.29 13.42
C ASN A 236 -9.99 3.50 13.76
N THR A 237 -10.30 4.24 14.81
CA THR A 237 -11.68 4.40 15.29
C THR A 237 -12.43 5.47 14.51
N GLY A 238 -11.71 6.50 14.04
CA GLY A 238 -12.30 7.69 13.44
C GLY A 238 -13.16 8.53 14.40
N ILE A 239 -13.00 8.30 15.72
CA ILE A 239 -13.70 9.06 16.77
C ILE A 239 -12.97 10.36 17.03
N TRP A 240 -11.69 10.28 17.36
CA TRP A 240 -10.81 11.41 17.63
C TRP A 240 -10.13 11.86 16.32
N LYS A 241 -10.31 13.17 15.99
CA LYS A 241 -9.81 13.71 14.71
C LYS A 241 -9.11 15.05 14.85
N ASP A 242 -8.94 15.49 16.07
CA ASP A 242 -8.26 16.73 16.43
C ASP A 242 -7.11 16.44 17.40
N GLU A 243 -6.28 17.44 17.64
CA GLU A 243 -5.10 17.33 18.47
C GLU A 243 -5.46 16.99 19.93
N ALA A 244 -6.55 17.56 20.45
CA ALA A 244 -6.99 17.32 21.82
C ALA A 244 -7.43 15.86 22.04
N GLY A 245 -8.19 15.31 21.09
CA GLY A 245 -8.67 13.93 21.14
C GLY A 245 -7.54 12.92 20.93
N LEU A 246 -6.69 13.14 19.92
CA LEU A 246 -5.54 12.25 19.64
C LEU A 246 -4.46 12.35 20.71
N GLY A 247 -4.29 13.52 21.33
CA GLY A 247 -3.39 13.73 22.45
C GLY A 247 -3.73 12.90 23.70
N LEU A 248 -4.96 12.36 23.81
CA LEU A 248 -5.31 11.43 24.89
C LEU A 248 -4.45 10.16 24.86
N HIS A 249 -4.12 9.66 23.66
CA HIS A 249 -3.25 8.49 23.52
C HIS A 249 -1.86 8.73 24.15
N LEU A 250 -1.31 9.94 24.02
CA LEU A 250 0.01 10.29 24.55
C LEU A 250 0.06 10.39 26.07
N LYS A 251 -1.10 10.42 26.75
CA LYS A 251 -1.18 10.37 28.22
C LYS A 251 -0.99 8.95 28.75
N SER A 252 -1.16 7.94 27.93
CA SER A 252 -0.93 6.53 28.26
C SER A 252 0.54 6.22 28.33
N LYS A 253 1.01 5.65 29.45
CA LYS A 253 2.42 5.24 29.60
C LYS A 253 2.79 4.21 28.55
N GLY A 254 3.95 4.39 27.93
CA GLY A 254 4.45 3.52 26.86
C GLY A 254 4.02 3.96 25.45
N ALA A 255 3.10 4.92 25.28
CA ALA A 255 2.78 5.54 24.01
C ALA A 255 3.73 6.72 23.72
N ALA A 256 4.26 6.80 22.49
CA ALA A 256 5.17 7.87 22.07
C ALA A 256 4.64 8.68 20.91
N LYS A 257 4.00 8.04 19.94
CA LYS A 257 3.49 8.67 18.72
C LYS A 257 2.10 8.17 18.38
N VAL A 258 1.33 8.99 17.65
CA VAL A 258 -0.04 8.68 17.23
C VAL A 258 -0.18 8.90 15.72
N LEU A 259 -0.68 7.89 15.02
CA LEU A 259 -1.07 7.98 13.62
C LEU A 259 -2.57 7.80 13.49
N LEU A 260 -3.27 8.78 12.93
CA LEU A 260 -4.69 8.69 12.62
C LEU A 260 -4.89 8.13 11.21
N THR A 261 -5.75 7.11 11.05
CA THR A 261 -6.11 6.52 9.75
C THR A 261 -7.39 7.15 9.15
N ALA A 262 -7.52 8.46 9.28
CA ALA A 262 -8.61 9.27 8.73
C ALA A 262 -8.11 10.70 8.53
N PRO A 263 -8.82 11.54 7.76
CA PRO A 263 -8.46 12.95 7.65
C PRO A 263 -8.58 13.65 9.01
N ALA A 264 -7.51 14.35 9.41
CA ALA A 264 -7.48 15.15 10.63
C ALA A 264 -8.01 16.56 10.41
N GLY A 265 -8.57 17.13 11.49
CA GLY A 265 -8.89 18.55 11.61
C GLY A 265 -7.69 19.39 12.09
N GLY A 266 -7.82 20.72 12.04
CA GLY A 266 -6.82 21.65 12.54
C GLY A 266 -5.50 21.58 11.79
N ASP A 267 -4.40 21.77 12.54
CA ASP A 267 -3.03 21.89 12.00
C ASP A 267 -2.27 20.56 11.95
N ILE A 268 -2.93 19.44 12.27
CA ILE A 268 -2.32 18.11 12.17
C ILE A 268 -1.88 17.86 10.74
N LYS A 269 -0.59 17.48 10.56
CA LYS A 269 -0.02 17.15 9.26
C LYS A 269 -0.77 15.97 8.63
N ASN A 270 -1.28 16.20 7.42
CA ASN A 270 -1.94 15.17 6.61
C ASN A 270 -0.91 14.63 5.62
N ILE A 271 -0.43 13.41 5.85
CA ILE A 271 0.68 12.83 5.11
C ILE A 271 0.15 11.95 4.00
N VAL A 272 0.62 12.21 2.79
CA VAL A 272 0.50 11.36 1.60
C VAL A 272 1.90 10.88 1.24
N TYR A 273 2.15 9.59 1.45
CA TYR A 273 3.48 9.03 1.18
C TYR A 273 3.85 9.17 -0.29
N GLY A 274 5.10 9.50 -0.57
CA GLY A 274 5.60 9.84 -1.92
C GLY A 274 5.42 11.32 -2.30
N VAL A 275 4.55 12.07 -1.60
CA VAL A 275 4.30 13.49 -1.92
C VAL A 275 4.91 14.41 -0.86
N ASN A 276 4.44 14.30 0.38
CA ASN A 276 4.90 15.15 1.49
C ASN A 276 5.36 14.37 2.72
N HIS A 277 5.72 13.11 2.57
CA HIS A 277 6.17 12.28 3.70
C HIS A 277 7.45 12.80 4.38
N ASN A 278 8.28 13.54 3.63
CA ASN A 278 9.47 14.20 4.17
C ASN A 278 9.15 15.38 5.11
N ASP A 279 7.89 15.84 5.14
CA ASP A 279 7.46 16.87 6.10
C ASP A 279 7.30 16.31 7.53
N VAL A 280 7.37 14.99 7.69
CA VAL A 280 7.33 14.34 9.02
C VAL A 280 8.67 14.54 9.71
N GLU A 281 8.63 15.30 10.80
CA GLU A 281 9.80 15.56 11.64
C GLU A 281 9.86 14.58 12.83
N PRO A 282 11.03 14.30 13.38
CA PRO A 282 11.17 13.45 14.57
C PRO A 282 10.33 13.91 15.78
N THR A 283 10.06 15.22 15.85
CA THR A 283 9.26 15.88 16.89
C THR A 283 7.74 15.77 16.68
N ASP A 284 7.29 15.32 15.50
CA ASP A 284 5.87 15.12 15.22
C ASP A 284 5.34 13.89 15.97
N ASN A 285 4.64 14.14 17.05
CA ASN A 285 4.04 13.08 17.84
C ASN A 285 2.64 12.68 17.34
N ILE A 286 1.97 13.53 16.58
CA ILE A 286 0.63 13.28 16.05
C ILE A 286 0.61 13.66 14.56
N VAL A 287 0.36 12.67 13.68
CA VAL A 287 0.11 12.91 12.26
C VAL A 287 -1.11 12.11 11.78
N CYS A 288 -1.60 12.38 10.58
CA CYS A 288 -2.60 11.54 9.97
C CYS A 288 -2.19 11.09 8.54
N ALA A 289 -2.65 9.91 8.15
CA ALA A 289 -2.39 9.32 6.83
C ALA A 289 -3.40 9.80 5.77
N ALA A 290 -4.00 10.98 5.95
CA ALA A 290 -5.02 11.54 5.07
C ALA A 290 -6.20 10.56 4.81
N SER A 291 -6.89 10.68 3.66
CA SER A 291 -7.95 9.76 3.25
C SER A 291 -7.51 8.83 2.13
N CYS A 292 -8.25 7.75 1.91
CA CYS A 292 -8.01 6.84 0.79
C CYS A 292 -8.06 7.57 -0.57
N THR A 293 -9.05 8.45 -0.78
CA THR A 293 -9.17 9.25 -2.00
C THR A 293 -8.01 10.23 -2.15
N THR A 294 -7.61 10.90 -1.06
CA THR A 294 -6.45 11.82 -1.09
C THR A 294 -5.17 11.07 -1.46
N ASN A 295 -4.93 9.90 -0.87
CA ASN A 295 -3.77 9.08 -1.22
C ASN A 295 -3.80 8.62 -2.69
N ALA A 296 -4.97 8.28 -3.22
CA ALA A 296 -5.11 7.81 -4.60
C ALA A 296 -4.79 8.88 -5.65
N ILE A 297 -5.28 10.11 -5.43
CA ILE A 297 -5.20 11.16 -6.46
C ILE A 297 -3.97 12.04 -6.34
N THR A 298 -3.46 12.29 -5.12
CA THR A 298 -2.40 13.29 -4.93
C THR A 298 -1.09 12.93 -5.62
N PRO A 299 -0.60 11.66 -5.60
CA PRO A 299 0.61 11.30 -6.35
C PRO A 299 0.47 11.51 -7.85
N VAL A 300 -0.69 11.17 -8.41
CA VAL A 300 -0.97 11.37 -9.85
C VAL A 300 -1.08 12.86 -10.18
N LEU A 301 -1.77 13.65 -9.33
CA LEU A 301 -1.87 15.10 -9.49
C LEU A 301 -0.49 15.78 -9.38
N LYS A 302 0.37 15.30 -8.46
CA LYS A 302 1.74 15.79 -8.34
C LYS A 302 2.50 15.58 -9.64
N ALA A 303 2.54 14.37 -10.15
CA ALA A 303 3.24 14.05 -11.39
C ALA A 303 2.74 14.90 -12.57
N ILE A 304 1.42 15.04 -12.73
CA ILE A 304 0.84 15.85 -13.80
C ILE A 304 1.14 17.34 -13.60
N ASN A 305 1.06 17.84 -12.37
CA ASN A 305 1.33 19.24 -12.11
C ASN A 305 2.79 19.61 -12.35
N ASP A 306 3.71 18.73 -11.99
CA ASP A 306 5.15 18.93 -12.17
C ASP A 306 5.53 18.95 -13.66
N GLU A 307 4.91 18.11 -14.50
CA GLU A 307 5.24 18.02 -15.93
C GLU A 307 4.41 18.98 -16.79
N PHE A 308 3.10 19.00 -16.61
CA PHE A 308 2.18 19.73 -17.51
C PHE A 308 1.63 21.03 -16.92
N GLY A 309 1.74 21.21 -15.59
CA GLY A 309 1.06 22.29 -14.85
C GLY A 309 -0.45 22.07 -14.79
N ILE A 310 -1.09 22.45 -13.69
CA ILE A 310 -2.55 22.39 -13.53
C ILE A 310 -3.07 23.79 -13.25
N ASN A 311 -3.90 24.33 -14.16
CA ASN A 311 -4.59 25.60 -13.98
C ASN A 311 -5.73 25.46 -12.97
N ASN A 312 -6.62 24.52 -13.23
CA ASN A 312 -7.76 24.18 -12.37
C ASN A 312 -8.30 22.80 -12.72
N GLY A 313 -9.21 22.29 -11.89
CA GLY A 313 -9.85 21.02 -12.17
C GLY A 313 -10.98 20.65 -11.23
N HIS A 314 -11.63 19.53 -11.55
CA HIS A 314 -12.66 18.91 -10.77
C HIS A 314 -12.36 17.44 -10.54
N VAL A 315 -12.43 17.01 -9.29
CA VAL A 315 -12.27 15.60 -8.91
C VAL A 315 -13.61 15.05 -8.45
N GLU A 316 -14.14 14.11 -9.18
CA GLU A 316 -15.29 13.33 -8.75
C GLU A 316 -14.84 11.91 -8.37
N THR A 317 -15.27 11.42 -7.22
CA THR A 317 -14.99 10.03 -6.86
C THR A 317 -16.26 9.20 -6.86
N VAL A 318 -16.27 8.17 -7.70
CA VAL A 318 -17.24 7.07 -7.65
C VAL A 318 -16.74 6.10 -6.58
N HIS A 319 -17.31 6.21 -5.38
CA HIS A 319 -16.76 5.61 -4.18
C HIS A 319 -17.62 4.46 -3.67
N SER A 320 -16.99 3.34 -3.36
CA SER A 320 -17.63 2.23 -2.67
C SER A 320 -18.29 2.66 -1.36
N TYR A 321 -19.37 1.99 -0.97
CA TYR A 321 -20.01 2.26 0.32
C TYR A 321 -19.08 1.91 1.49
N THR A 322 -19.27 2.57 2.61
CA THR A 322 -18.50 2.36 3.84
C THR A 322 -19.45 2.16 5.02
N ASN A 323 -18.94 1.63 6.14
CA ASN A 323 -19.75 1.29 7.30
C ASN A 323 -20.47 2.48 7.98
N ASP A 324 -20.20 3.71 7.58
CA ASP A 324 -20.94 4.88 8.02
C ASP A 324 -22.30 5.01 7.32
N GLN A 325 -22.52 4.35 6.18
CA GLN A 325 -23.79 4.32 5.48
C GLN A 325 -24.72 3.24 6.05
N ASN A 326 -26.01 3.52 6.03
CA ASN A 326 -26.99 2.56 6.53
C ASN A 326 -27.26 1.44 5.51
N LEU A 327 -27.42 0.21 6.00
CA LEU A 327 -27.78 -0.94 5.17
C LEU A 327 -29.18 -0.79 4.56
N ILE A 328 -30.12 -0.31 5.37
CA ILE A 328 -31.48 0.10 5.01
C ILE A 328 -31.74 1.51 5.51
N ASP A 329 -32.78 2.17 4.98
CA ASP A 329 -33.12 3.56 5.31
C ASP A 329 -33.20 3.78 6.81
N ASN A 330 -32.37 4.72 7.33
CA ASN A 330 -32.35 5.08 8.73
C ASN A 330 -31.76 6.49 8.90
N PHE A 331 -31.87 7.04 10.12
CA PHE A 331 -31.34 8.36 10.43
C PHE A 331 -29.82 8.42 10.23
N HIS A 332 -29.37 9.50 9.59
CA HIS A 332 -27.95 9.81 9.44
C HIS A 332 -27.76 11.34 9.38
N LYS A 333 -26.71 11.87 10.00
CA LYS A 333 -26.43 13.32 10.01
C LYS A 333 -26.24 13.93 8.63
N ALA A 334 -25.75 13.13 7.65
CA ALA A 334 -25.70 13.48 6.24
C ALA A 334 -26.87 12.78 5.55
N GLU A 335 -27.95 13.49 5.29
CA GLU A 335 -29.28 13.01 4.93
C GLU A 335 -29.27 11.86 3.90
N ARG A 336 -28.59 12.06 2.76
CA ARG A 336 -28.54 11.06 1.70
C ARG A 336 -27.83 9.78 2.08
N ARG A 337 -26.85 9.83 3.02
CA ARG A 337 -26.14 8.63 3.51
C ARG A 337 -27.00 7.75 4.44
N GLY A 338 -28.15 8.25 4.87
CA GLY A 338 -29.14 7.47 5.60
C GLY A 338 -29.95 6.52 4.72
N ARG A 339 -29.89 6.65 3.39
CA ARG A 339 -30.58 5.76 2.47
C ARG A 339 -29.78 4.46 2.26
N ALA A 340 -30.50 3.38 1.95
CA ALA A 340 -29.96 2.05 1.80
C ALA A 340 -28.77 2.01 0.82
N ALA A 341 -27.57 1.69 1.36
CA ALA A 341 -26.31 1.76 0.62
C ALA A 341 -26.24 0.76 -0.52
N ALA A 342 -26.85 -0.41 -0.36
CA ALA A 342 -26.81 -1.49 -1.36
C ALA A 342 -27.76 -1.25 -2.56
N LEU A 343 -28.64 -0.24 -2.47
CA LEU A 343 -29.68 -0.01 -3.46
C LEU A 343 -29.56 1.35 -4.18
N ASN A 344 -28.75 2.28 -3.64
CA ASN A 344 -28.76 3.66 -4.07
C ASN A 344 -27.38 4.19 -4.43
N MET A 345 -27.32 4.99 -5.49
CA MET A 345 -26.23 5.95 -5.68
C MET A 345 -26.52 7.19 -4.86
N VAL A 346 -25.50 7.65 -4.10
CA VAL A 346 -25.64 8.75 -3.16
C VAL A 346 -24.63 9.84 -3.44
N LEU A 347 -25.10 11.01 -3.86
CA LEU A 347 -24.26 12.21 -3.94
C LEU A 347 -23.90 12.70 -2.54
N THR A 348 -22.64 12.95 -2.30
CA THR A 348 -22.15 13.46 -1.02
C THR A 348 -20.91 14.33 -1.22
N SER A 349 -20.63 15.19 -0.24
CA SER A 349 -19.40 15.97 -0.25
C SER A 349 -18.18 15.09 -0.02
N THR A 350 -17.06 15.47 -0.60
CA THR A 350 -15.73 14.95 -0.28
C THR A 350 -14.81 16.08 0.14
N GLY A 351 -13.99 15.82 1.16
CA GLY A 351 -12.89 16.71 1.53
C GLY A 351 -11.62 16.52 0.71
N ALA A 352 -11.61 15.59 -0.24
CA ALA A 352 -10.39 15.17 -0.93
C ALA A 352 -9.71 16.31 -1.68
N ALA A 353 -10.46 17.13 -2.45
CA ALA A 353 -9.90 18.27 -3.16
C ALA A 353 -9.24 19.32 -2.22
N LYS A 354 -9.83 19.57 -1.05
CA LYS A 354 -9.22 20.42 -0.03
C LYS A 354 -8.04 19.76 0.66
N ALA A 355 -8.09 18.44 0.83
CA ALA A 355 -7.02 17.67 1.47
C ALA A 355 -5.79 17.53 0.56
N VAL A 356 -5.97 17.50 -0.76
CA VAL A 356 -4.85 17.58 -1.72
C VAL A 356 -4.02 18.82 -1.46
N ALA A 357 -4.64 19.99 -1.27
CA ALA A 357 -3.94 21.24 -1.02
C ALA A 357 -3.17 21.29 0.32
N LYS A 358 -3.42 20.36 1.24
CA LYS A 358 -2.59 20.22 2.46
C LYS A 358 -1.27 19.48 2.17
N ALA A 359 -1.28 18.52 1.25
CA ALA A 359 -0.10 17.75 0.86
C ALA A 359 0.63 18.36 -0.36
N LEU A 360 -0.10 19.14 -1.18
CA LEU A 360 0.38 19.76 -2.42
C LEU A 360 -0.12 21.21 -2.48
N PRO A 361 0.52 22.15 -1.74
CA PRO A 361 0.05 23.50 -1.53
C PRO A 361 -0.14 24.33 -2.81
N GLU A 362 0.59 24.04 -3.88
CA GLU A 362 0.51 24.68 -5.20
C GLU A 362 -0.84 24.47 -5.91
N LEU A 363 -1.61 23.47 -5.49
CA LEU A 363 -2.97 23.21 -5.96
C LEU A 363 -4.06 23.85 -5.08
N LYS A 364 -3.67 24.70 -4.12
CA LYS A 364 -4.63 25.38 -3.25
C LYS A 364 -5.57 26.29 -4.07
N GLY A 365 -6.86 26.03 -3.97
CA GLY A 365 -7.89 26.80 -4.69
C GLY A 365 -8.09 26.40 -6.14
N LYS A 366 -7.24 25.53 -6.71
CA LYS A 366 -7.35 25.08 -8.10
C LYS A 366 -8.33 23.93 -8.30
N LEU A 367 -8.63 23.15 -7.23
CA LEU A 367 -9.45 21.96 -7.34
C LEU A 367 -10.78 22.09 -6.63
N THR A 368 -11.84 21.59 -7.27
CA THR A 368 -13.14 21.33 -6.66
C THR A 368 -13.40 19.82 -6.62
N GLY A 369 -14.37 19.34 -5.84
CA GLY A 369 -14.67 17.92 -5.84
C GLY A 369 -15.91 17.53 -5.05
N ASN A 370 -16.48 16.40 -5.43
CA ASN A 370 -17.59 15.71 -4.78
C ASN A 370 -17.43 14.18 -4.85
N ALA A 371 -18.37 13.45 -4.29
CA ALA A 371 -18.36 12.00 -4.31
C ALA A 371 -19.75 11.44 -4.64
N ILE A 372 -19.74 10.34 -5.40
CA ILE A 372 -20.91 9.50 -5.64
C ILE A 372 -20.66 8.16 -4.95
N ARG A 373 -21.42 7.84 -3.91
CA ARG A 373 -21.39 6.52 -3.30
C ARG A 373 -22.19 5.55 -4.16
N VAL A 374 -21.63 4.38 -4.43
CA VAL A 374 -22.21 3.34 -5.29
C VAL A 374 -22.34 2.01 -4.55
N PRO A 375 -23.26 1.11 -4.99
CA PRO A 375 -23.49 -0.19 -4.35
C PRO A 375 -22.37 -1.23 -4.60
N THR A 376 -21.12 -0.86 -4.44
CA THR A 376 -19.95 -1.75 -4.50
C THR A 376 -19.27 -1.82 -3.14
N PRO A 377 -18.80 -3.00 -2.70
CA PRO A 377 -18.26 -3.15 -1.35
C PRO A 377 -16.85 -2.59 -1.20
N ASN A 378 -16.07 -2.54 -2.27
CA ASN A 378 -14.69 -2.05 -2.29
C ASN A 378 -14.24 -1.70 -3.70
N VAL A 379 -13.13 -1.04 -3.82
CA VAL A 379 -12.53 -0.42 -5.00
C VAL A 379 -13.38 0.73 -5.52
N SER A 380 -12.81 1.90 -5.37
CA SER A 380 -13.35 3.17 -5.80
C SER A 380 -12.60 3.67 -7.04
N MET A 381 -13.15 4.69 -7.70
CA MET A 381 -12.54 5.31 -8.86
C MET A 381 -12.64 6.82 -8.75
N ALA A 382 -11.54 7.53 -8.95
CA ALA A 382 -11.52 8.98 -9.08
C ALA A 382 -11.53 9.38 -10.56
N ILE A 383 -12.37 10.31 -10.91
CA ILE A 383 -12.42 10.96 -12.23
C ILE A 383 -11.84 12.38 -12.04
N MET A 384 -10.75 12.66 -12.72
CA MET A 384 -10.06 13.94 -12.63
C MET A 384 -10.22 14.69 -13.95
N ASN A 385 -11.04 15.74 -13.95
CA ASN A 385 -11.18 16.66 -15.07
C ASN A 385 -10.23 17.82 -14.83
N LEU A 386 -9.18 17.93 -15.63
CA LEU A 386 -8.09 18.90 -15.43
C LEU A 386 -7.96 19.81 -16.65
N ASN A 387 -7.73 21.11 -16.40
CA ASN A 387 -7.24 22.06 -17.38
C ASN A 387 -5.76 22.28 -17.11
N LEU A 388 -4.92 21.80 -18.02
CA LEU A 388 -3.47 21.87 -17.93
C LEU A 388 -2.93 23.22 -18.39
N GLU A 389 -1.70 23.54 -18.02
CA GLU A 389 -1.01 24.74 -18.54
C GLU A 389 -0.43 24.46 -19.93
N LYS A 390 0.04 23.22 -20.17
CA LYS A 390 0.59 22.77 -21.46
C LYS A 390 -0.45 21.97 -22.23
N ASN A 391 -0.46 22.13 -23.56
CA ASN A 391 -1.19 21.21 -24.44
C ASN A 391 -0.49 19.85 -24.46
N THR A 392 -1.27 18.80 -24.58
CA THR A 392 -0.78 17.42 -24.71
C THR A 392 -1.80 16.56 -25.46
N ASN A 393 -1.54 15.27 -25.56
CA ASN A 393 -2.45 14.30 -26.14
C ASN A 393 -2.50 13.03 -25.28
N ALA A 394 -3.47 12.17 -25.52
CA ALA A 394 -3.68 10.98 -24.69
C ALA A 394 -2.49 10.00 -24.70
N THR A 395 -1.76 9.89 -25.81
CA THR A 395 -0.59 9.02 -25.91
C THR A 395 0.54 9.56 -25.04
N GLU A 396 0.92 10.82 -25.24
CA GLU A 396 1.98 11.49 -24.47
C GLU A 396 1.71 11.47 -22.96
N LEU A 397 0.48 11.80 -22.55
CA LEU A 397 0.10 11.76 -21.13
C LEU A 397 0.14 10.36 -20.55
N ASN A 398 -0.31 9.34 -21.30
CA ASN A 398 -0.26 7.94 -20.86
C ASN A 398 1.16 7.39 -20.81
N ASP A 399 2.02 7.71 -21.77
CA ASP A 399 3.43 7.29 -21.79
C ASP A 399 4.17 7.92 -20.59
N PHE A 400 3.93 9.19 -20.31
CA PHE A 400 4.46 9.85 -19.11
C PHE A 400 3.99 9.18 -17.81
N LEU A 401 2.68 8.89 -17.67
CA LEU A 401 2.14 8.25 -16.47
C LEU A 401 2.60 6.79 -16.31
N LEU A 402 2.85 6.09 -17.41
CA LEU A 402 3.47 4.78 -17.40
C LEU A 402 4.92 4.87 -16.88
N ASP A 403 5.68 5.86 -17.35
CA ASP A 403 7.04 6.11 -16.88
C ASP A 403 7.06 6.45 -15.36
N VAL A 404 6.14 7.30 -14.92
CA VAL A 404 5.95 7.60 -13.48
C VAL A 404 5.70 6.33 -12.67
N ALA A 405 4.81 5.44 -13.15
CA ALA A 405 4.49 4.20 -12.45
C ALA A 405 5.66 3.21 -12.42
N LEU A 406 6.54 3.25 -13.40
CA LEU A 406 7.66 2.30 -13.50
C LEU A 406 8.98 2.85 -12.95
N HIS A 407 9.29 4.13 -13.19
CA HIS A 407 10.65 4.63 -13.06
C HIS A 407 10.80 5.81 -12.10
N SER A 408 9.71 6.46 -11.68
CA SER A 408 9.80 7.61 -10.75
C SER A 408 9.83 7.19 -9.27
N ASP A 409 10.05 8.17 -8.39
CA ASP A 409 9.92 7.98 -6.93
C ASP A 409 8.48 7.69 -6.49
N LEU A 410 7.49 7.93 -7.36
CA LEU A 410 6.09 7.61 -7.13
C LEU A 410 5.71 6.17 -7.53
N ARG A 411 6.64 5.37 -8.03
CA ARG A 411 6.44 3.99 -8.51
C ARG A 411 5.88 3.01 -7.48
N ASP A 412 5.90 3.37 -6.21
CA ASP A 412 5.31 2.59 -5.13
C ASP A 412 3.89 3.07 -4.75
N GLN A 413 3.46 4.23 -5.26
CA GLN A 413 2.15 4.83 -5.04
C GLN A 413 1.25 4.74 -6.27
N VAL A 414 1.83 4.86 -7.46
CA VAL A 414 1.10 4.88 -8.74
C VAL A 414 1.36 3.58 -9.49
N ASP A 415 0.29 2.91 -9.87
CA ASP A 415 0.29 1.79 -10.83
C ASP A 415 -0.44 2.21 -12.10
N PHE A 416 -0.35 1.40 -13.13
CA PHE A 416 -0.85 1.72 -14.47
C PHE A 416 -1.49 0.48 -15.11
N THR A 417 -2.64 0.64 -15.73
CA THR A 417 -3.29 -0.43 -16.48
C THR A 417 -3.64 0.00 -17.90
N SER A 418 -3.38 -0.90 -18.85
CA SER A 418 -3.84 -0.79 -20.25
C SER A 418 -4.86 -1.89 -20.60
N SER A 419 -5.42 -2.56 -19.61
CA SER A 419 -6.43 -3.61 -19.81
C SER A 419 -7.72 -3.01 -20.35
N THR A 420 -8.30 -3.66 -21.36
CA THR A 420 -9.61 -3.30 -21.91
C THR A 420 -10.77 -3.92 -21.13
N GLU A 421 -10.47 -4.78 -20.15
CA GLU A 421 -11.48 -5.55 -19.41
C GLU A 421 -11.44 -5.24 -17.90
N ILE A 422 -10.62 -4.27 -17.47
CA ILE A 422 -10.44 -3.93 -16.06
C ILE A 422 -11.75 -3.43 -15.43
N VAL A 423 -12.08 -3.99 -14.27
CA VAL A 423 -13.22 -3.59 -13.45
C VAL A 423 -12.82 -3.58 -11.97
N SER A 424 -13.68 -3.04 -11.11
CA SER A 424 -13.37 -2.86 -9.68
C SER A 424 -12.92 -4.14 -8.97
N THR A 425 -13.50 -5.30 -9.30
CA THR A 425 -13.15 -6.57 -8.64
C THR A 425 -11.74 -7.06 -8.94
N ASP A 426 -11.16 -6.67 -10.08
CA ASP A 426 -9.79 -7.05 -10.47
C ASP A 426 -8.72 -6.35 -9.62
N LEU A 427 -9.11 -5.26 -8.95
CA LEU A 427 -8.21 -4.42 -8.17
C LEU A 427 -8.34 -4.61 -6.65
N VAL A 428 -9.19 -5.55 -6.21
CA VAL A 428 -9.28 -5.92 -4.79
C VAL A 428 -7.95 -6.50 -4.33
N GLY A 429 -7.37 -5.92 -3.27
CA GLY A 429 -6.05 -6.29 -2.76
C GLY A 429 -4.87 -5.65 -3.49
N ASN A 430 -5.13 -4.69 -4.40
CA ASN A 430 -4.07 -3.88 -4.99
C ASN A 430 -3.37 -3.03 -3.91
N ARG A 431 -2.03 -2.98 -3.95
CA ARG A 431 -1.19 -2.34 -2.90
C ARG A 431 -0.84 -0.89 -3.18
N TYR A 432 -1.12 -0.42 -4.37
CA TYR A 432 -0.83 0.96 -4.77
C TYR A 432 -1.86 1.94 -4.22
N ALA A 433 -1.48 3.20 -4.14
CA ALA A 433 -2.40 4.26 -3.74
C ALA A 433 -3.46 4.52 -4.82
N GLY A 434 -3.05 4.50 -6.09
CA GLY A 434 -3.91 4.66 -7.25
C GLY A 434 -3.38 3.92 -8.47
N VAL A 435 -4.31 3.48 -9.35
CA VAL A 435 -4.02 2.78 -10.61
C VAL A 435 -4.60 3.59 -11.76
N VAL A 436 -3.75 4.15 -12.60
CA VAL A 436 -4.17 4.94 -13.77
C VAL A 436 -4.74 4.00 -14.85
N ASP A 437 -5.94 4.31 -15.33
CA ASP A 437 -6.58 3.59 -16.43
C ASP A 437 -6.30 4.31 -17.77
N SER A 438 -5.29 3.85 -18.49
CA SER A 438 -4.88 4.48 -19.73
C SER A 438 -5.89 4.37 -20.87
N ARG A 439 -6.76 3.35 -20.81
CA ARG A 439 -7.78 3.17 -21.86
C ARG A 439 -8.94 4.14 -21.73
N ALA A 440 -9.12 4.69 -20.53
CA ALA A 440 -10.15 5.68 -20.26
C ALA A 440 -9.64 7.12 -20.34
N THR A 441 -8.34 7.36 -20.53
CA THR A 441 -7.75 8.70 -20.65
C THR A 441 -8.29 9.42 -21.88
N ILE A 442 -8.80 10.64 -21.67
CA ILE A 442 -9.30 11.52 -22.75
C ILE A 442 -8.53 12.83 -22.68
N VAL A 443 -7.99 13.28 -23.79
CA VAL A 443 -7.29 14.58 -23.89
C VAL A 443 -7.73 15.31 -25.15
N GLU A 444 -8.03 16.58 -24.97
CA GLU A 444 -8.33 17.51 -26.06
C GLU A 444 -7.64 18.85 -25.74
N ASP A 445 -6.60 19.16 -26.48
CA ASP A 445 -5.70 20.29 -26.26
C ASP A 445 -5.07 20.25 -24.84
N ASN A 446 -5.48 21.17 -23.97
CA ASN A 446 -5.04 21.24 -22.58
C ASN A 446 -6.06 20.68 -21.58
N ARG A 447 -7.15 20.09 -22.07
CA ARG A 447 -8.18 19.48 -21.21
C ARG A 447 -7.97 17.96 -21.13
N ALA A 448 -7.68 17.47 -19.95
CA ALA A 448 -7.47 16.06 -19.67
C ALA A 448 -8.54 15.50 -18.73
N VAL A 449 -9.05 14.31 -19.05
CA VAL A 449 -9.89 13.51 -18.15
C VAL A 449 -9.18 12.21 -17.88
N LEU A 450 -8.87 11.96 -16.60
CA LEU A 450 -8.19 10.75 -16.15
C LEU A 450 -9.06 9.96 -15.20
N TYR A 451 -8.90 8.66 -15.22
CA TYR A 451 -9.55 7.72 -14.33
C TYR A 451 -8.50 7.00 -13.49
N VAL A 452 -8.65 7.05 -12.18
CA VAL A 452 -7.72 6.43 -11.23
C VAL A 452 -8.50 5.52 -10.30
N TRP A 453 -8.27 4.22 -10.43
CA TRP A 453 -8.81 3.21 -9.54
C TRP A 453 -8.03 3.15 -8.24
N TYR A 454 -8.68 2.79 -7.15
CA TYR A 454 -8.00 2.56 -5.88
C TYR A 454 -8.77 1.60 -4.97
N ASP A 455 -8.04 0.63 -4.39
CA ASP A 455 -8.58 -0.15 -3.29
C ASP A 455 -8.62 0.74 -2.04
N ASN A 456 -9.79 1.27 -1.75
CA ASN A 456 -9.99 2.25 -0.69
C ASN A 456 -9.82 1.68 0.73
N GLU A 457 -9.64 0.37 0.87
CA GLU A 457 -9.36 -0.30 2.13
C GLU A 457 -7.91 -0.83 2.17
N PHE A 458 -7.54 -1.76 1.30
CA PHE A 458 -6.23 -2.43 1.34
C PHE A 458 -5.10 -1.55 0.78
N GLY A 459 -5.29 -0.95 -0.38
CA GLY A 459 -4.31 -0.02 -0.97
C GLY A 459 -4.04 1.16 -0.05
N TYR A 460 -5.10 1.74 0.53
CA TYR A 460 -4.96 2.77 1.56
C TYR A 460 -4.18 2.26 2.79
N SER A 461 -4.49 1.06 3.29
CA SER A 461 -3.77 0.47 4.44
C SER A 461 -2.29 0.26 4.14
N CYS A 462 -1.91 -0.04 2.90
CA CYS A 462 -0.51 -0.10 2.48
C CYS A 462 0.18 1.26 2.61
N GLN A 463 -0.50 2.36 2.24
CA GLN A 463 0.06 3.70 2.41
C GLN A 463 0.19 4.08 3.90
N VAL A 464 -0.78 3.69 4.73
CA VAL A 464 -0.69 3.88 6.19
C VAL A 464 0.55 3.20 6.77
N VAL A 465 0.87 1.96 6.34
CA VAL A 465 2.09 1.27 6.79
C VAL A 465 3.36 2.03 6.38
N ARG A 466 3.40 2.66 5.20
CA ARG A 466 4.53 3.49 4.78
C ARG A 466 4.69 4.74 5.66
N VAL A 467 3.56 5.37 6.04
CA VAL A 467 3.58 6.50 6.99
C VAL A 467 4.03 6.05 8.37
N MET A 468 3.65 4.84 8.84
CA MET A 468 4.19 4.27 10.08
C MET A 468 5.72 4.13 10.02
N GLN A 469 6.26 3.61 8.91
CA GLN A 469 7.71 3.48 8.71
C GLN A 469 8.39 4.85 8.76
N GLN A 470 7.84 5.84 8.08
CA GLN A 470 8.35 7.22 8.09
C GLN A 470 8.38 7.81 9.51
N MET A 471 7.27 7.68 10.27
CA MET A 471 7.20 8.15 11.66
C MET A 471 8.18 7.45 12.59
N ALA A 472 8.50 6.20 12.32
CA ALA A 472 9.45 5.39 13.07
C ALA A 472 10.91 5.64 12.63
N GLY A 473 11.16 6.47 11.63
CA GLY A 473 12.50 6.69 11.07
C GLY A 473 13.09 5.43 10.41
N ILE A 474 12.24 4.56 9.90
CA ILE A 474 12.65 3.31 9.26
C ILE A 474 12.82 3.57 7.76
N GLU A 475 14.05 3.48 7.30
CA GLU A 475 14.36 3.49 5.88
C GLU A 475 14.12 2.09 5.29
N PHE A 476 13.35 2.05 4.22
CA PHE A 476 13.07 0.82 3.46
C PHE A 476 13.13 1.14 1.97
N PRO A 477 14.35 1.24 1.40
CA PRO A 477 14.53 1.69 0.04
C PRO A 477 13.99 0.66 -0.97
N SER A 478 13.44 1.16 -2.08
CA SER A 478 13.05 0.37 -3.25
C SER A 478 14.15 0.46 -4.31
N LEU A 479 14.73 -0.66 -4.69
CA LEU A 479 15.88 -0.75 -5.60
C LEU A 479 15.55 -1.56 -6.88
N PRO A 480 16.18 -1.24 -8.03
CA PRO A 480 17.09 -0.10 -8.24
C PRO A 480 16.37 1.22 -7.99
N PHE A 481 17.13 2.28 -7.68
CA PHE A 481 16.56 3.62 -7.57
C PHE A 481 15.94 4.05 -8.89
N ALA A 482 15.05 5.04 -8.85
CA ALA A 482 14.56 5.74 -10.03
C ALA A 482 15.74 6.34 -10.79
N GLU A 483 15.77 6.17 -12.12
CA GLU A 483 16.77 6.75 -13.00
C GLU A 483 16.44 8.22 -13.30
#